data_ab2d8bcf097e716025b6537ddcc2a320
#
_entry.id   ab2d8bcf097e716025b6537ddcc2a320
#
_cell.length_a   1.000
_cell.length_b   1.000
_cell.length_c   1.000
_cell.angle_alpha   90.00
_cell.angle_beta   90.00
_cell.angle_gamma   90.00
#
_symmetry.space_group_name_H-M   'P 1'
#
loop_
_entity.id
_entity.type
_entity.pdbx_description
1 polymer ?
#
loop_
_entity_poly.entity_id
_entity_poly.type
_entity_poly.pdbx_seq_one_letter_code
_entity_poly.pdbx_strand_id
1 'polypeptide(L)'
;MAMENYRHFLFFLITSILIGFLSILFVLIWVFQWREGLAWDGGLAEFNWHPVLTVTGFIFIQGIAIVVYRLPWTWKCSKLMMKFIHAGLHTVAFVLAVISLVAVFDFHNYKSIPNMYSLHSWIGLMGVVLYTLQLVLGLCIYLFPMTPAFIRAAFMPIHVYSGLLIFGTVIATALMGITEKLFFALKNPAYKDSPPEAVFINTLGLLIVVFGGTVIWMVTRPSWKRPSEEASTFKQDGKVSSVTENELNLNSFDKATMESSSEAWKRNLKLEEAGLRSTM
;
A
#
# COMPACT_ATOMS: atom_id res chain seq x y z
N MET A 1 -11.57 9.00 16.77
CA MET A 1 -12.49 8.45 15.75
C MET A 1 -13.84 8.30 16.41
N ALA A 2 -14.93 8.78 15.78
CA ALA A 2 -16.27 8.55 16.30
C ALA A 2 -16.57 7.04 16.34
N MET A 3 -17.44 6.60 17.25
CA MET A 3 -17.71 5.18 17.48
C MET A 3 -18.24 4.47 16.22
N GLU A 4 -19.10 5.12 15.47
CA GLU A 4 -19.64 4.64 14.20
C GLU A 4 -18.53 4.41 13.14
N ASN A 5 -17.65 5.40 12.96
CA ASN A 5 -16.50 5.27 12.05
C ASN A 5 -15.54 4.15 12.46
N TYR A 6 -15.42 3.88 13.78
CA TYR A 6 -14.60 2.76 14.28
C TYR A 6 -15.22 1.40 13.93
N ARG A 7 -16.54 1.25 14.09
CA ARG A 7 -17.25 0.01 13.71
C ARG A 7 -17.14 -0.27 12.21
N HIS A 8 -17.34 0.73 11.38
CA HIS A 8 -17.16 0.60 9.91
C HIS A 8 -15.72 0.22 9.57
N PHE A 9 -14.73 0.87 10.18
CA PHE A 9 -13.32 0.52 9.98
C PHE A 9 -13.04 -0.94 10.34
N LEU A 10 -13.50 -1.41 11.51
CA LEU A 10 -13.33 -2.80 11.93
C LEU A 10 -14.00 -3.79 10.98
N PHE A 11 -15.20 -3.48 10.49
CA PHE A 11 -15.89 -4.30 9.52
C PHE A 11 -15.02 -4.49 8.26
N PHE A 12 -14.55 -3.41 7.66
CA PHE A 12 -13.69 -3.49 6.47
C PHE A 12 -12.35 -4.18 6.74
N LEU A 13 -11.75 -3.95 7.90
CA LEU A 13 -10.50 -4.59 8.28
C LEU A 13 -10.65 -6.10 8.44
N ILE A 14 -11.66 -6.55 9.19
CA ILE A 14 -11.94 -7.97 9.39
C ILE A 14 -12.25 -8.63 8.05
N THR A 15 -13.10 -8.01 7.25
CA THR A 15 -13.44 -8.49 5.90
C THR A 15 -12.19 -8.62 5.03
N SER A 16 -11.31 -7.60 5.02
CA SER A 16 -10.05 -7.67 4.26
C SER A 16 -9.14 -8.80 4.74
N ILE A 17 -8.97 -8.96 6.06
CA ILE A 17 -8.13 -10.03 6.62
C ILE A 17 -8.70 -11.40 6.23
N LEU A 18 -10.00 -11.59 6.33
CA LEU A 18 -10.66 -12.86 5.97
C LEU A 18 -10.53 -13.16 4.47
N ILE A 19 -10.78 -12.18 3.60
CA ILE A 19 -10.66 -12.36 2.15
C ILE A 19 -9.20 -12.61 1.75
N GLY A 20 -8.25 -11.87 2.33
CA GLY A 20 -6.83 -12.07 2.05
C GLY A 20 -6.35 -13.46 2.50
N PHE A 21 -6.75 -13.90 3.69
CA PHE A 21 -6.46 -15.25 4.17
C PHE A 21 -7.12 -16.34 3.31
N LEU A 22 -8.38 -16.10 2.92
CA LEU A 22 -9.10 -17.00 2.00
C LEU A 22 -8.40 -17.10 0.65
N SER A 23 -7.83 -16.01 0.13
CA SER A 23 -7.05 -16.02 -1.10
C SER A 23 -5.80 -16.91 -0.99
N ILE A 24 -5.09 -16.86 0.15
CA ILE A 24 -3.97 -17.77 0.42
C ILE A 24 -4.45 -19.21 0.47
N LEU A 25 -5.56 -19.48 1.14
CA LEU A 25 -6.12 -20.81 1.23
C LEU A 25 -6.53 -21.35 -0.17
N PHE A 26 -7.13 -20.52 -1.01
CA PHE A 26 -7.51 -20.89 -2.37
C PHE A 26 -6.30 -21.24 -3.23
N VAL A 27 -5.22 -20.45 -3.20
CA VAL A 27 -4.03 -20.80 -3.99
C VAL A 27 -3.37 -22.07 -3.49
N LEU A 28 -3.34 -22.32 -2.18
CA LEU A 28 -2.81 -23.57 -1.61
C LEU A 28 -3.67 -24.78 -2.00
N ILE A 29 -5.00 -24.69 -1.85
CA ILE A 29 -5.91 -25.76 -2.27
C ILE A 29 -5.73 -26.06 -3.75
N TRP A 30 -5.64 -25.02 -4.61
CA TRP A 30 -5.40 -25.21 -6.03
C TRP A 30 -4.12 -25.98 -6.31
N VAL A 31 -3.03 -25.61 -5.66
CA VAL A 31 -1.72 -26.23 -5.85
C VAL A 31 -1.75 -27.71 -5.44
N PHE A 32 -2.37 -28.04 -4.30
CA PHE A 32 -2.40 -29.42 -3.81
C PHE A 32 -3.49 -30.28 -4.46
N GLN A 33 -4.60 -29.69 -4.91
CA GLN A 33 -5.73 -30.45 -5.48
C GLN A 33 -5.61 -30.66 -6.99
N TRP A 34 -5.10 -29.66 -7.74
CA TRP A 34 -5.05 -29.69 -9.19
C TRP A 34 -3.63 -29.63 -9.77
N ARG A 35 -2.64 -29.37 -8.94
CA ARG A 35 -1.23 -29.26 -9.32
C ARG A 35 -0.40 -30.16 -8.42
N GLU A 36 0.80 -30.44 -8.79
CA GLU A 36 1.67 -31.46 -8.16
C GLU A 36 2.16 -31.09 -6.74
N GLY A 37 1.51 -30.17 -6.04
CA GLY A 37 1.94 -29.68 -4.73
C GLY A 37 3.13 -28.73 -4.83
N LEU A 38 3.99 -28.72 -3.83
CA LEU A 38 5.17 -27.85 -3.69
C LEU A 38 6.42 -28.70 -3.54
N ALA A 39 7.39 -28.50 -4.42
CA ALA A 39 8.74 -29.06 -4.32
C ALA A 39 9.74 -28.07 -4.90
N TRP A 40 11.03 -28.35 -4.78
CA TRP A 40 12.09 -27.55 -5.42
C TRP A 40 12.88 -28.49 -6.33
N ASP A 41 12.33 -28.78 -7.53
CA ASP A 41 12.75 -29.84 -8.40
C ASP A 41 12.93 -29.44 -9.88
N GLY A 42 12.82 -28.15 -10.20
CA GLY A 42 12.81 -27.65 -11.57
C GLY A 42 11.50 -27.88 -12.33
N GLY A 43 10.55 -28.62 -11.75
CA GLY A 43 9.29 -29.04 -12.37
C GLY A 43 8.10 -28.13 -12.10
N LEU A 44 6.90 -28.68 -12.35
CA LEU A 44 5.64 -27.96 -12.10
C LEU A 44 5.43 -27.67 -10.61
N ALA A 45 5.91 -28.54 -9.72
CA ALA A 45 5.84 -28.35 -8.28
C ALA A 45 6.69 -27.15 -7.81
N GLU A 46 7.82 -26.87 -8.48
CA GLU A 46 8.62 -25.67 -8.22
C GLU A 46 7.93 -24.41 -8.73
N PHE A 47 7.37 -24.43 -9.95
CA PHE A 47 6.57 -23.32 -10.47
C PHE A 47 5.49 -22.89 -9.48
N ASN A 48 4.89 -23.81 -8.75
CA ASN A 48 3.77 -23.52 -7.85
C ASN A 48 4.14 -22.61 -6.66
N TRP A 49 5.43 -22.49 -6.30
CA TRP A 49 5.90 -21.49 -5.34
C TRP A 49 5.64 -20.08 -5.83
N HIS A 50 5.68 -19.83 -7.15
CA HIS A 50 5.43 -18.50 -7.70
C HIS A 50 4.06 -17.94 -7.32
N PRO A 51 2.93 -18.56 -7.64
CA PRO A 51 1.61 -18.05 -7.26
C PRO A 51 1.39 -18.05 -5.74
N VAL A 52 1.87 -19.05 -5.01
CA VAL A 52 1.70 -19.15 -3.55
C VAL A 52 2.40 -17.98 -2.84
N LEU A 53 3.68 -17.74 -3.16
CA LEU A 53 4.46 -16.69 -2.52
C LEU A 53 4.04 -15.29 -2.98
N THR A 54 3.60 -15.14 -4.23
CA THR A 54 3.07 -13.87 -4.74
C THR A 54 1.76 -13.49 -4.04
N VAL A 55 0.80 -14.42 -3.92
CA VAL A 55 -0.47 -14.15 -3.23
C VAL A 55 -0.22 -13.87 -1.74
N THR A 56 0.66 -14.62 -1.10
CA THR A 56 0.98 -14.43 0.32
C THR A 56 1.76 -13.14 0.56
N GLY A 57 2.83 -12.89 -0.20
CA GLY A 57 3.75 -11.76 0.00
C GLY A 57 3.23 -10.47 -0.63
N PHE A 58 3.15 -10.45 -1.96
CA PHE A 58 2.86 -9.23 -2.71
C PHE A 58 1.39 -8.81 -2.70
N ILE A 59 0.45 -9.71 -2.38
CA ILE A 59 -0.96 -9.33 -2.25
C ILE A 59 -1.30 -9.17 -0.78
N PHE A 60 -1.26 -10.25 0.02
CA PHE A 60 -1.77 -10.21 1.38
C PHE A 60 -0.87 -9.40 2.33
N ILE A 61 0.42 -9.76 2.47
CA ILE A 61 1.32 -9.07 3.42
C ILE A 61 1.52 -7.60 3.02
N GLN A 62 1.69 -7.31 1.74
CA GLN A 62 1.77 -5.93 1.25
C GLN A 62 0.49 -5.14 1.59
N GLY A 63 -0.69 -5.71 1.36
CA GLY A 63 -1.96 -5.07 1.71
C GLY A 63 -2.06 -4.76 3.20
N ILE A 64 -1.68 -5.70 4.08
CA ILE A 64 -1.63 -5.48 5.54
C ILE A 64 -0.60 -4.38 5.89
N ALA A 65 0.59 -4.40 5.28
CA ALA A 65 1.62 -3.39 5.50
C ALA A 65 1.15 -1.98 5.12
N ILE A 66 0.34 -1.84 4.07
CA ILE A 66 -0.26 -0.56 3.65
C ILE A 66 -1.30 -0.09 4.69
N VAL A 67 -2.11 -1.00 5.25
CA VAL A 67 -3.18 -0.66 6.20
C VAL A 67 -2.65 -0.39 7.61
N VAL A 68 -1.45 -0.87 7.97
CA VAL A 68 -0.94 -0.88 9.35
C VAL A 68 -1.00 0.50 10.04
N TYR A 69 -0.78 1.59 9.30
CA TYR A 69 -0.88 2.96 9.82
C TYR A 69 -2.32 3.43 10.10
N ARG A 70 -3.31 2.70 9.62
CA ARG A 70 -4.74 2.99 9.84
C ARG A 70 -5.31 2.31 11.07
N LEU A 71 -4.60 1.33 11.64
CA LEU A 71 -5.05 0.54 12.79
C LEU A 71 -5.14 1.41 14.05
N PRO A 72 -6.35 1.61 14.64
CA PRO A 72 -6.52 2.57 15.75
C PRO A 72 -5.74 2.20 17.01
N TRP A 73 -5.55 0.92 17.30
CA TRP A 73 -4.78 0.46 18.45
C TRP A 73 -3.28 0.72 18.33
N THR A 74 -2.76 0.86 17.10
CA THR A 74 -1.35 1.22 16.87
C THR A 74 -1.08 2.71 17.04
N TRP A 75 -2.11 3.55 17.19
CA TRP A 75 -1.94 5.00 17.34
C TRP A 75 -1.25 5.39 18.65
N LYS A 76 -1.28 4.49 19.66
CA LYS A 76 -0.53 4.64 20.91
C LYS A 76 0.96 4.28 20.77
N CYS A 77 1.35 3.58 19.70
CA CYS A 77 2.74 3.23 19.44
C CYS A 77 3.53 4.44 18.94
N SER A 78 4.84 4.45 19.22
CA SER A 78 5.73 5.48 18.70
C SER A 78 5.74 5.47 17.16
N LYS A 79 5.98 6.64 16.55
CA LYS A 79 6.12 6.74 15.09
C LYS A 79 7.25 5.85 14.56
N LEU A 80 8.33 5.70 15.32
CA LEU A 80 9.47 4.87 14.94
C LEU A 80 9.09 3.38 14.91
N MET A 81 8.39 2.89 15.94
CA MET A 81 7.88 1.52 15.97
C MET A 81 7.00 1.22 14.75
N MET A 82 6.10 2.13 14.40
CA MET A 82 5.23 1.96 13.24
C MET A 82 6.00 1.90 11.92
N LYS A 83 7.08 2.68 11.79
CA LYS A 83 7.97 2.61 10.61
C LYS A 83 8.66 1.25 10.53
N PHE A 84 9.15 0.71 11.64
CA PHE A 84 9.77 -0.63 11.67
C PHE A 84 8.77 -1.73 11.32
N ILE A 85 7.54 -1.69 11.84
CA ILE A 85 6.51 -2.66 11.50
C ILE A 85 6.17 -2.60 10.01
N HIS A 86 5.95 -1.40 9.46
CA HIS A 86 5.65 -1.19 8.05
C HIS A 86 6.81 -1.69 7.16
N ALA A 87 8.02 -1.24 7.43
CA ALA A 87 9.21 -1.63 6.67
C ALA A 87 9.50 -3.14 6.79
N GLY A 88 9.34 -3.72 7.98
CA GLY A 88 9.53 -5.14 8.23
C GLY A 88 8.55 -6.02 7.43
N LEU A 89 7.26 -5.66 7.44
CA LEU A 89 6.26 -6.36 6.62
C LEU A 89 6.57 -6.27 5.13
N HIS A 90 6.96 -5.08 4.64
CA HIS A 90 7.37 -4.91 3.25
C HIS A 90 8.65 -5.67 2.91
N THR A 91 9.61 -5.77 3.83
CA THR A 91 10.82 -6.58 3.64
C THR A 91 10.48 -8.07 3.54
N VAL A 92 9.58 -8.58 4.39
CA VAL A 92 9.10 -9.98 4.29
C VAL A 92 8.41 -10.22 2.94
N ALA A 93 7.51 -9.33 2.52
CA ALA A 93 6.85 -9.44 1.22
C ALA A 93 7.87 -9.43 0.06
N PHE A 94 8.91 -8.60 0.15
CA PHE A 94 9.99 -8.54 -0.84
C PHE A 94 10.78 -9.86 -0.92
N VAL A 95 11.17 -10.43 0.22
CA VAL A 95 11.88 -11.72 0.26
C VAL A 95 11.05 -12.82 -0.38
N LEU A 96 9.75 -12.89 -0.06
CA LEU A 96 8.84 -13.88 -0.67
C LEU A 96 8.73 -13.67 -2.18
N ALA A 97 8.70 -12.43 -2.65
CA ALA A 97 8.68 -12.13 -4.07
C ALA A 97 9.97 -12.53 -4.78
N VAL A 98 11.14 -12.33 -4.18
CA VAL A 98 12.42 -12.77 -4.74
C VAL A 98 12.44 -14.29 -4.87
N ILE A 99 12.04 -15.03 -3.83
CA ILE A 99 11.96 -16.51 -3.87
C ILE A 99 10.96 -16.95 -4.96
N SER A 100 9.82 -16.27 -5.07
CA SER A 100 8.81 -16.51 -6.12
C SER A 100 9.37 -16.33 -7.53
N LEU A 101 10.21 -15.31 -7.75
CA LEU A 101 10.87 -15.08 -9.03
C LEU A 101 11.93 -16.15 -9.32
N VAL A 102 12.74 -16.52 -8.34
CA VAL A 102 13.71 -17.60 -8.51
C VAL A 102 13.01 -18.87 -8.97
N ALA A 103 11.95 -19.29 -8.28
CA ALA A 103 11.20 -20.49 -8.63
C ALA A 103 10.64 -20.47 -10.06
N VAL A 104 10.08 -19.36 -10.53
CA VAL A 104 9.53 -19.30 -11.90
C VAL A 104 10.61 -19.23 -12.97
N PHE A 105 11.73 -18.51 -12.73
CA PHE A 105 12.84 -18.47 -13.69
C PHE A 105 13.56 -19.82 -13.76
N ASP A 106 13.79 -20.50 -12.64
CA ASP A 106 14.38 -21.85 -12.63
C ASP A 106 13.50 -22.85 -13.37
N PHE A 107 12.19 -22.84 -13.13
CA PHE A 107 11.22 -23.65 -13.88
C PHE A 107 11.28 -23.38 -15.39
N HIS A 108 11.29 -22.11 -15.82
CA HIS A 108 11.36 -21.76 -17.24
C HIS A 108 12.65 -22.25 -17.88
N ASN A 109 13.79 -22.03 -17.19
CA ASN A 109 15.09 -22.46 -17.67
C ASN A 109 15.15 -23.99 -17.79
N TYR A 110 14.66 -24.71 -16.77
CA TYR A 110 14.64 -26.19 -16.76
C TYR A 110 13.76 -26.76 -17.88
N LYS A 111 12.61 -26.13 -18.15
CA LYS A 111 11.67 -26.57 -19.21
C LYS A 111 11.97 -25.98 -20.57
N SER A 112 13.06 -25.20 -20.74
CA SER A 112 13.41 -24.49 -21.97
C SER A 112 12.28 -23.58 -22.49
N ILE A 113 11.53 -22.96 -21.56
CA ILE A 113 10.50 -21.97 -21.88
C ILE A 113 11.18 -20.59 -21.94
N PRO A 114 10.93 -19.77 -22.97
CA PRO A 114 11.49 -18.42 -23.01
C PRO A 114 11.06 -17.60 -21.79
N ASN A 115 12.03 -16.89 -21.18
CA ASN A 115 11.73 -15.96 -20.11
C ASN A 115 11.16 -14.64 -20.66
N MET A 116 10.33 -13.95 -19.87
CA MET A 116 9.88 -12.59 -20.18
C MET A 116 9.14 -12.42 -21.53
N TYR A 117 8.39 -13.43 -21.99
CA TYR A 117 7.70 -13.35 -23.27
C TYR A 117 6.27 -12.78 -23.19
N SER A 118 5.68 -12.70 -22.01
CA SER A 118 4.28 -12.29 -21.81
C SER A 118 4.15 -10.90 -21.18
N LEU A 119 3.01 -10.25 -21.36
CA LEU A 119 2.70 -8.98 -20.71
C LEU A 119 2.64 -9.13 -19.18
N HIS A 120 2.19 -10.29 -18.67
CA HIS A 120 2.24 -10.62 -17.25
C HIS A 120 3.67 -10.51 -16.71
N SER A 121 4.63 -11.11 -17.37
CA SER A 121 6.03 -11.10 -16.93
C SER A 121 6.67 -9.71 -17.00
N TRP A 122 6.35 -8.90 -18.01
CA TRP A 122 6.86 -7.54 -18.15
C TRP A 122 6.33 -6.62 -17.05
N ILE A 123 4.99 -6.60 -16.85
CA ILE A 123 4.36 -5.76 -15.81
C ILE A 123 4.75 -6.28 -14.42
N GLY A 124 4.86 -7.62 -14.26
CA GLY A 124 5.29 -8.23 -13.02
C GLY A 124 6.71 -7.82 -12.62
N LEU A 125 7.67 -7.92 -13.54
CA LEU A 125 9.05 -7.50 -13.27
C LEU A 125 9.14 -5.99 -13.01
N MET A 126 8.42 -5.18 -13.78
CA MET A 126 8.31 -3.73 -13.53
C MET A 126 7.80 -3.47 -12.12
N GLY A 127 6.75 -4.18 -11.70
CA GLY A 127 6.18 -4.08 -10.34
C GLY A 127 7.22 -4.40 -9.26
N VAL A 128 8.01 -5.46 -9.43
CA VAL A 128 9.08 -5.83 -8.49
C VAL A 128 10.19 -4.79 -8.44
N VAL A 129 10.62 -4.26 -9.58
CA VAL A 129 11.64 -3.21 -9.64
C VAL A 129 11.15 -1.94 -8.94
N LEU A 130 9.94 -1.48 -9.24
CA LEU A 130 9.34 -0.31 -8.59
C LEU A 130 9.14 -0.53 -7.08
N TYR A 131 8.75 -1.74 -6.68
CA TYR A 131 8.64 -2.11 -5.27
C TYR A 131 9.99 -2.05 -4.56
N THR A 132 11.04 -2.57 -5.18
CA THR A 132 12.42 -2.51 -4.64
C THR A 132 12.88 -1.06 -4.46
N LEU A 133 12.68 -0.22 -5.48
CA LEU A 133 12.99 1.20 -5.38
C LEU A 133 12.20 1.89 -4.27
N GLN A 134 10.90 1.60 -4.17
CA GLN A 134 10.03 2.13 -3.12
C GLN A 134 10.49 1.71 -1.72
N LEU A 135 10.89 0.44 -1.54
CA LEU A 135 11.41 -0.08 -0.27
C LEU A 135 12.73 0.61 0.10
N VAL A 136 13.70 0.65 -0.81
CA VAL A 136 15.01 1.29 -0.58
C VAL A 136 14.86 2.78 -0.27
N LEU A 137 14.11 3.52 -1.10
CA LEU A 137 13.86 4.95 -0.87
C LEU A 137 13.09 5.18 0.43
N GLY A 138 12.13 4.32 0.76
CA GLY A 138 11.39 4.37 2.01
C GLY A 138 12.29 4.20 3.23
N LEU A 139 13.21 3.22 3.20
CA LEU A 139 14.21 3.02 4.25
C LEU A 139 15.14 4.24 4.37
N CYS A 140 15.70 4.72 3.26
CA CYS A 140 16.63 5.84 3.26
C CYS A 140 15.99 7.16 3.74
N ILE A 141 14.76 7.47 3.26
CA ILE A 141 14.11 8.76 3.52
C ILE A 141 13.44 8.79 4.90
N TYR A 142 12.78 7.70 5.30
CA TYR A 142 11.90 7.73 6.48
C TYR A 142 12.44 6.99 7.70
N LEU A 143 13.28 5.96 7.53
CA LEU A 143 13.79 5.16 8.64
C LEU A 143 15.11 5.70 9.16
N PHE A 144 16.05 6.06 8.27
CA PHE A 144 17.31 6.64 8.68
C PHE A 144 17.14 8.05 9.24
N PRO A 145 17.78 8.38 10.38
CA PRO A 145 17.56 9.65 11.09
C PRO A 145 18.13 10.88 10.37
N MET A 146 18.96 10.70 9.36
CA MET A 146 19.73 11.78 8.71
C MET A 146 18.89 12.64 7.74
N THR A 147 17.72 12.18 7.29
CA THR A 147 16.91 12.93 6.34
C THR A 147 16.18 14.09 7.02
N PRO A 148 16.34 15.34 6.55
CA PRO A 148 15.63 16.50 7.09
C PRO A 148 14.10 16.37 7.01
N ALA A 149 13.39 17.00 7.97
CA ALA A 149 11.93 16.89 8.08
C ALA A 149 11.20 17.40 6.83
N PHE A 150 11.69 18.48 6.20
CA PHE A 150 11.08 19.04 4.99
C PHE A 150 11.16 18.10 3.79
N ILE A 151 12.27 17.36 3.62
CA ILE A 151 12.42 16.34 2.57
C ILE A 151 11.42 15.21 2.80
N ARG A 152 11.33 14.70 4.05
CA ARG A 152 10.34 13.67 4.39
C ARG A 152 8.91 14.11 4.10
N ALA A 153 8.58 15.37 4.39
CA ALA A 153 7.26 15.92 4.13
C ALA A 153 6.98 16.05 2.62
N ALA A 154 7.96 16.54 1.84
CA ALA A 154 7.83 16.70 0.39
C ALA A 154 7.66 15.37 -0.35
N PHE A 155 8.38 14.31 0.07
CA PHE A 155 8.30 12.99 -0.56
C PHE A 155 7.15 12.11 -0.07
N MET A 156 6.47 12.47 1.03
CA MET A 156 5.38 11.66 1.58
C MET A 156 4.21 11.42 0.59
N PRO A 157 3.69 12.42 -0.14
CA PRO A 157 2.64 12.19 -1.12
C PRO A 157 3.07 11.24 -2.24
N ILE A 158 4.34 11.37 -2.71
CA ILE A 158 4.90 10.50 -3.76
C ILE A 158 4.98 9.07 -3.25
N HIS A 159 5.51 8.86 -2.04
CA HIS A 159 5.61 7.54 -1.41
C HIS A 159 4.23 6.86 -1.26
N VAL A 160 3.23 7.58 -0.81
CA VAL A 160 1.87 7.04 -0.64
C VAL A 160 1.25 6.71 -2.00
N TYR A 161 1.33 7.63 -2.97
CA TYR A 161 0.75 7.43 -4.29
C TYR A 161 1.43 6.28 -5.05
N SER A 162 2.76 6.27 -5.12
CA SER A 162 3.51 5.21 -5.80
C SER A 162 3.31 3.86 -5.12
N GLY A 163 3.23 3.80 -3.78
CA GLY A 163 2.93 2.58 -3.05
C GLY A 163 1.57 1.98 -3.42
N LEU A 164 0.53 2.80 -3.55
CA LEU A 164 -0.80 2.36 -4.00
C LEU A 164 -0.80 1.95 -5.48
N LEU A 165 -0.07 2.69 -6.33
CA LEU A 165 0.06 2.35 -7.74
C LEU A 165 0.75 0.99 -7.92
N ILE A 166 1.85 0.75 -7.20
CA ILE A 166 2.56 -0.55 -7.21
C ILE A 166 1.62 -1.66 -6.75
N PHE A 167 0.86 -1.45 -5.68
CA PHE A 167 -0.10 -2.44 -5.19
C PHE A 167 -1.18 -2.77 -6.23
N GLY A 168 -1.75 -1.77 -6.89
CA GLY A 168 -2.69 -1.97 -8.00
C GLY A 168 -2.07 -2.72 -9.18
N THR A 169 -0.81 -2.40 -9.53
CA THR A 169 -0.05 -3.08 -10.57
C THR A 169 0.17 -4.56 -10.23
N VAL A 170 0.50 -4.89 -8.99
CA VAL A 170 0.67 -6.28 -8.52
C VAL A 170 -0.64 -7.06 -8.66
N ILE A 171 -1.78 -6.47 -8.28
CA ILE A 171 -3.10 -7.10 -8.44
C ILE A 171 -3.39 -7.36 -9.92
N ALA A 172 -3.21 -6.37 -10.79
CA ALA A 172 -3.42 -6.53 -12.23
C ALA A 172 -2.53 -7.64 -12.81
N THR A 173 -1.25 -7.69 -12.38
CA THR A 173 -0.30 -8.73 -12.78
C THR A 173 -0.77 -10.11 -12.34
N ALA A 174 -1.24 -10.26 -11.11
CA ALA A 174 -1.75 -11.54 -10.61
C ALA A 174 -2.96 -12.04 -11.42
N LEU A 175 -3.89 -11.15 -11.79
CA LEU A 175 -5.05 -11.50 -12.63
C LEU A 175 -4.62 -11.95 -14.03
N MET A 176 -3.63 -11.26 -14.63
CA MET A 176 -3.05 -11.70 -15.90
C MET A 176 -2.37 -13.07 -15.78
N GLY A 177 -1.60 -13.30 -14.71
CA GLY A 177 -0.94 -14.59 -14.46
C GLY A 177 -1.93 -15.74 -14.24
N ILE A 178 -3.03 -15.50 -13.52
CA ILE A 178 -4.14 -16.46 -13.38
C ILE A 178 -4.68 -16.85 -14.75
N THR A 179 -5.03 -15.88 -15.58
CA THR A 179 -5.60 -16.10 -16.91
C THR A 179 -4.60 -16.84 -17.81
N GLU A 180 -3.35 -16.38 -17.84
CA GLU A 180 -2.27 -16.99 -18.64
C GLU A 180 -2.05 -18.45 -18.23
N LYS A 181 -1.95 -18.74 -16.92
CA LYS A 181 -1.77 -20.11 -16.42
C LYS A 181 -2.94 -21.01 -16.79
N LEU A 182 -4.15 -20.55 -16.69
CA LEU A 182 -5.34 -21.35 -17.07
C LEU A 182 -5.36 -21.66 -18.56
N PHE A 183 -4.97 -20.72 -19.42
CA PHE A 183 -4.84 -20.97 -20.86
C PHE A 183 -3.78 -22.04 -21.17
N PHE A 184 -2.68 -22.09 -20.44
CA PHE A 184 -1.65 -23.10 -20.65
C PHE A 184 -2.02 -24.45 -20.04
N ALA A 185 -2.62 -24.45 -18.87
CA ALA A 185 -2.86 -25.65 -18.10
C ALA A 185 -4.11 -26.43 -18.53
N LEU A 186 -5.18 -25.74 -18.99
CA LEU A 186 -6.46 -26.36 -19.30
C LEU A 186 -6.60 -26.55 -20.83
N LYS A 187 -6.34 -27.77 -21.30
CA LYS A 187 -6.44 -28.16 -22.70
C LYS A 187 -7.61 -29.08 -22.97
N ASN A 188 -7.88 -30.04 -22.04
CA ASN A 188 -9.00 -30.99 -22.15
C ASN A 188 -9.48 -31.37 -20.74
N PRO A 189 -10.62 -30.85 -20.25
CA PRO A 189 -11.45 -29.82 -20.89
C PRO A 189 -10.69 -28.48 -21.01
N ALA A 190 -11.04 -27.71 -22.06
CA ALA A 190 -10.40 -26.42 -22.29
C ALA A 190 -10.92 -25.35 -21.31
N TYR A 191 -10.13 -24.28 -21.10
CA TYR A 191 -10.53 -23.19 -20.21
C TYR A 191 -11.90 -22.59 -20.58
N LYS A 192 -12.20 -22.45 -21.89
CA LYS A 192 -13.48 -21.95 -22.41
C LYS A 192 -14.69 -22.79 -21.98
N ASP A 193 -14.47 -24.07 -21.64
CA ASP A 193 -15.53 -25.01 -21.24
C ASP A 193 -15.82 -24.90 -19.72
N SER A 194 -15.16 -23.94 -19.03
CA SER A 194 -15.35 -23.62 -17.62
C SER A 194 -15.24 -24.85 -16.68
N PRO A 195 -14.17 -25.65 -16.76
CA PRO A 195 -14.00 -26.78 -15.86
C PRO A 195 -13.91 -26.33 -14.39
N PRO A 196 -14.15 -27.20 -13.40
CA PRO A 196 -14.14 -26.86 -11.97
C PRO A 196 -12.90 -26.12 -11.52
N GLU A 197 -11.73 -26.48 -12.03
CA GLU A 197 -10.46 -25.78 -11.74
C GLU A 197 -10.51 -24.32 -12.22
N ALA A 198 -11.04 -24.07 -13.42
CA ALA A 198 -11.15 -22.72 -13.97
C ALA A 198 -12.08 -21.84 -13.11
N VAL A 199 -13.24 -22.38 -12.71
CA VAL A 199 -14.19 -21.68 -11.83
C VAL A 199 -13.55 -21.37 -10.48
N PHE A 200 -12.84 -22.34 -9.90
CA PHE A 200 -12.17 -22.18 -8.61
C PHE A 200 -11.10 -21.07 -8.65
N ILE A 201 -10.25 -21.05 -9.67
CA ILE A 201 -9.17 -20.06 -9.80
C ILE A 201 -9.69 -18.70 -10.26
N ASN A 202 -10.74 -18.62 -11.08
CA ASN A 202 -11.41 -17.35 -11.36
C ASN A 202 -12.02 -16.75 -10.09
N THR A 203 -12.52 -17.59 -9.15
CA THR A 203 -12.98 -17.13 -7.83
C THR A 203 -11.83 -16.57 -7.02
N LEU A 204 -10.64 -17.17 -7.05
CA LEU A 204 -9.43 -16.56 -6.44
C LEU A 204 -9.16 -15.19 -7.04
N GLY A 205 -9.24 -15.03 -8.35
CA GLY A 205 -9.07 -13.71 -9.00
C GLY A 205 -10.06 -12.67 -8.46
N LEU A 206 -11.33 -13.01 -8.28
CA LEU A 206 -12.32 -12.12 -7.68
C LEU A 206 -12.01 -11.78 -6.22
N LEU A 207 -11.57 -12.76 -5.42
CA LEU A 207 -11.16 -12.52 -4.03
C LEU A 207 -9.99 -11.52 -3.96
N ILE A 208 -9.00 -11.65 -4.84
CA ILE A 208 -7.86 -10.72 -4.94
C ILE A 208 -8.33 -9.30 -5.29
N VAL A 209 -9.26 -9.14 -6.24
CA VAL A 209 -9.83 -7.84 -6.60
C VAL A 209 -10.56 -7.21 -5.41
N VAL A 210 -11.41 -7.98 -4.72
CA VAL A 210 -12.16 -7.47 -3.55
C VAL A 210 -11.21 -7.13 -2.42
N PHE A 211 -10.19 -7.96 -2.14
CA PHE A 211 -9.15 -7.64 -1.16
C PHE A 211 -8.45 -6.33 -1.49
N GLY A 212 -7.95 -6.18 -2.72
CA GLY A 212 -7.27 -4.97 -3.16
C GLY A 212 -8.15 -3.73 -3.07
N GLY A 213 -9.39 -3.83 -3.51
CA GLY A 213 -10.38 -2.76 -3.42
C GLY A 213 -10.66 -2.33 -1.98
N THR A 214 -10.80 -3.29 -1.03
CA THR A 214 -11.01 -2.98 0.38
C THR A 214 -9.79 -2.33 1.03
N VAL A 215 -8.57 -2.78 0.71
CA VAL A 215 -7.31 -2.16 1.16
C VAL A 215 -7.22 -0.71 0.67
N ILE A 216 -7.38 -0.48 -0.63
CA ILE A 216 -7.33 0.88 -1.23
C ILE A 216 -8.41 1.76 -0.60
N TRP A 217 -9.64 1.25 -0.45
CA TRP A 217 -10.72 1.96 0.20
C TRP A 217 -10.36 2.40 1.62
N MET A 218 -9.83 1.49 2.45
CA MET A 218 -9.46 1.81 3.83
C MET A 218 -8.38 2.89 3.93
N VAL A 219 -7.35 2.82 3.09
CA VAL A 219 -6.23 3.76 3.19
C VAL A 219 -6.50 5.11 2.55
N THR A 220 -7.49 5.22 1.68
CA THR A 220 -7.89 6.49 1.06
C THR A 220 -8.91 7.26 1.89
N ARG A 221 -9.55 6.65 2.91
CA ARG A 221 -10.53 7.33 3.77
C ARG A 221 -9.89 8.33 4.73
N PRO A 222 -10.22 9.63 4.64
CA PRO A 222 -9.67 10.65 5.55
C PRO A 222 -10.06 10.41 7.01
N SER A 223 -11.30 9.95 7.26
CA SER A 223 -11.84 9.70 8.61
C SER A 223 -11.11 8.60 9.37
N TRP A 224 -10.36 7.73 8.69
CA TRP A 224 -9.58 6.62 9.27
C TRP A 224 -8.09 6.92 9.33
N LYS A 225 -7.69 8.16 9.06
CA LYS A 225 -6.30 8.58 9.17
C LYS A 225 -5.89 8.75 10.64
N ARG A 226 -4.65 8.38 10.97
CA ARG A 226 -4.08 8.59 12.31
C ARG A 226 -4.17 10.08 12.66
N PRO A 227 -4.69 10.45 13.85
CA PRO A 227 -4.71 11.84 14.31
C PRO A 227 -3.32 12.46 14.35
N SER A 228 -3.22 13.78 14.14
CA SER A 228 -1.98 14.52 14.41
C SER A 228 -1.62 14.47 15.90
N GLU A 229 -0.36 14.63 16.24
CA GLU A 229 0.10 14.62 17.65
C GLU A 229 -0.56 15.73 18.46
N GLU A 230 -0.73 16.92 17.88
CA GLU A 230 -1.45 18.05 18.51
C GLU A 230 -2.88 17.66 18.90
N ALA A 231 -3.62 17.01 17.98
CA ALA A 231 -4.98 16.55 18.25
C ALA A 231 -5.04 15.38 19.26
N SER A 232 -3.95 14.65 19.47
CA SER A 232 -3.86 13.58 20.47
C SER A 232 -3.56 14.11 21.87
N THR A 233 -2.73 15.14 21.98
CA THR A 233 -2.39 15.81 23.26
C THR A 233 -3.63 16.50 23.86
N PHE A 234 -4.41 17.21 23.05
CA PHE A 234 -5.68 17.83 23.49
C PHE A 234 -6.73 16.82 24.00
N LYS A 235 -6.67 15.56 23.55
CA LYS A 235 -7.57 14.50 24.02
C LYS A 235 -7.07 13.80 25.29
N GLN A 236 -5.78 13.85 25.56
CA GLN A 236 -5.18 13.18 26.72
C GLN A 236 -5.23 14.05 27.98
N ASP A 237 -5.20 15.36 27.82
CA ASP A 237 -5.44 16.34 28.88
C ASP A 237 -6.94 16.55 29.22
N GLY A 238 -7.74 15.49 29.13
CA GLY A 238 -9.20 15.40 29.32
C GLY A 238 -9.80 16.05 30.56
N LYS A 239 -9.18 17.11 31.08
CA LYS A 239 -9.84 18.22 31.78
C LYS A 239 -10.31 19.21 30.72
N VAL A 240 -11.60 19.16 30.41
CA VAL A 240 -12.32 20.29 29.87
C VAL A 240 -12.06 21.46 30.83
N SER A 241 -10.95 22.16 30.64
CA SER A 241 -10.91 23.57 30.99
C SER A 241 -11.90 24.20 30.05
N SER A 242 -13.00 24.67 30.58
CA SER A 242 -13.91 25.57 29.89
C SER A 242 -13.04 26.61 29.19
N VAL A 243 -12.91 26.49 27.86
CA VAL A 243 -12.33 27.53 27.04
C VAL A 243 -13.28 28.70 27.20
N THR A 244 -12.92 29.64 28.06
CA THR A 244 -13.62 30.89 28.23
C THR A 244 -13.57 31.63 26.91
N GLU A 245 -14.65 32.32 26.57
CA GLU A 245 -14.79 33.17 25.33
C GLU A 245 -13.57 34.06 25.07
N ASN A 246 -12.68 34.27 26.04
CA ASN A 246 -11.44 35.02 25.91
C ASN A 246 -10.36 34.35 25.04
N GLU A 247 -10.27 33.01 24.95
CA GLU A 247 -9.30 32.36 24.06
C GLU A 247 -9.77 32.38 22.59
N LEU A 248 -11.06 32.36 22.34
CA LEU A 248 -11.62 32.59 21.00
C LEU A 248 -11.32 34.00 20.50
N ASN A 249 -11.28 34.99 21.39
CA ASN A 249 -10.90 36.39 21.07
C ASN A 249 -9.37 36.50 20.81
N LEU A 250 -8.52 35.76 21.50
CA LEU A 250 -7.06 35.78 21.27
C LEU A 250 -6.72 35.27 19.87
N ASN A 251 -7.31 34.15 19.45
CA ASN A 251 -7.06 33.56 18.12
C ASN A 251 -7.62 34.45 16.98
N SER A 252 -8.70 35.19 17.22
CA SER A 252 -9.21 36.20 16.27
C SER A 252 -8.32 37.44 16.20
N PHE A 253 -7.69 37.80 17.32
CA PHE A 253 -6.77 38.94 17.39
C PHE A 253 -5.44 38.65 16.66
N ASP A 254 -4.87 37.42 16.81
CA ASP A 254 -3.66 37.01 16.10
C ASP A 254 -3.88 36.91 14.59
N LYS A 255 -5.06 36.43 14.15
CA LYS A 255 -5.43 36.42 12.75
C LYS A 255 -5.59 37.80 12.14
N ALA A 256 -6.22 38.71 12.86
CA ALA A 256 -6.36 40.13 12.44
C ALA A 256 -5.01 40.85 12.40
N THR A 257 -4.08 40.54 13.32
CA THR A 257 -2.71 41.09 13.35
C THR A 257 -1.87 40.57 12.19
N MET A 258 -2.01 39.31 11.81
CA MET A 258 -1.31 38.72 10.67
C MET A 258 -1.83 39.29 9.33
N GLU A 259 -3.13 39.47 9.19
CA GLU A 259 -3.73 40.13 7.99
C GLU A 259 -3.31 41.60 7.89
N SER A 260 -3.27 42.34 9.01
CA SER A 260 -2.82 43.73 9.02
C SER A 260 -1.32 43.89 8.69
N SER A 261 -0.47 42.98 9.09
CA SER A 261 0.94 43.00 8.75
C SER A 261 1.20 42.66 7.27
N SER A 262 0.40 41.77 6.67
CA SER A 262 0.49 41.42 5.25
C SER A 262 0.04 42.58 4.35
N GLU A 263 -0.98 43.31 4.77
CA GLU A 263 -1.45 44.52 4.07
C GLU A 263 -0.48 45.71 4.21
N ALA A 264 0.18 45.84 5.34
CA ALA A 264 1.24 46.83 5.55
C ALA A 264 2.47 46.55 4.67
N TRP A 265 2.83 45.28 4.50
CA TRP A 265 3.93 44.85 3.64
C TRP A 265 3.63 45.12 2.15
N LYS A 266 2.42 44.81 1.70
CA LYS A 266 1.94 45.13 0.34
C LYS A 266 1.92 46.63 0.05
N ARG A 267 1.59 47.48 1.04
CA ARG A 267 1.65 48.95 0.90
C ARG A 267 3.10 49.44 0.78
N ASN A 268 4.04 48.90 1.55
CA ASN A 268 5.45 49.28 1.45
C ASN A 268 6.04 48.93 0.10
N LEU A 269 5.74 47.74 -0.46
CA LEU A 269 6.15 47.34 -1.81
C LEU A 269 5.64 48.31 -2.89
N LYS A 270 4.36 48.73 -2.81
CA LYS A 270 3.81 49.72 -3.75
C LYS A 270 4.46 51.10 -3.64
N LEU A 271 4.90 51.51 -2.44
CA LEU A 271 5.61 52.77 -2.23
C LEU A 271 7.05 52.73 -2.78
N GLU A 272 7.73 51.60 -2.67
CA GLU A 272 9.06 51.38 -3.30
C GLU A 272 8.96 51.40 -4.82
N GLU A 273 7.96 50.72 -5.42
CA GLU A 273 7.75 50.78 -6.88
C GLU A 273 7.40 52.18 -7.39
N ALA A 274 6.63 52.93 -6.61
CA ALA A 274 6.31 54.33 -6.94
C ALA A 274 7.55 55.23 -6.80
N GLY A 275 8.42 55.02 -5.81
CA GLY A 275 9.68 55.73 -5.64
C GLY A 275 10.68 55.49 -6.77
N LEU A 276 10.75 54.27 -7.30
CA LEU A 276 11.61 53.92 -8.43
C LEU A 276 11.14 54.52 -9.76
N ARG A 277 9.87 54.85 -9.91
CA ARG A 277 9.33 55.56 -11.11
C ARG A 277 9.52 57.07 -11.09
N SER A 278 9.87 57.64 -9.96
CA SER A 278 10.08 59.09 -9.82
C SER A 278 11.54 59.53 -10.04
N THR A 279 12.44 58.59 -10.25
CA THR A 279 13.89 58.82 -10.45
C THR A 279 14.42 58.40 -11.83
N MET A 280 13.52 58.25 -12.84
CA MET A 280 13.87 58.09 -14.26
C MET A 280 13.37 59.26 -15.05
#